data_8822958749d916784476a5d570d3c07d
#
_entry.id   8822958749d916784476a5d570d3c07d
#
_cell.length_a   1.000
_cell.length_b   1.000
_cell.length_c   1.000
_cell.angle_alpha   90.00
_cell.angle_beta   90.00
_cell.angle_gamma   90.00
#
_symmetry.space_group_name_H-M   'P 1'
#
loop_
_entity.id
_entity.type
_entity.pdbx_description
1 polymer ?
#
loop_
_entity_poly.entity_id
_entity_poly.type
_entity_poly.pdbx_seq_one_letter_code
_entity_poly.pdbx_strand_id
1 'polypeptide(L)'
;MIKIYFEDLRWKGKLLVFTWHFKEEFDELKKPIEFVLDVLDEGEHVLVSKNQNKYNVFYPFRRKYLCLSYVEHENIILIHIKPTTKKLEGKRK
;
A
#
# COMPACT_ATOMS: atom_id res chain seq x y z
N MET A 1 3.27 6.71 -16.80
CA MET A 1 2.62 5.71 -15.96
C MET A 1 1.11 5.88 -16.00
N ILE A 2 0.40 4.79 -16.17
CA ILE A 2 -1.06 4.83 -16.22
C ILE A 2 -1.62 4.72 -14.82
N LYS A 3 -2.54 5.60 -14.49
CA LYS A 3 -3.18 5.60 -13.19
C LYS A 3 -4.62 5.18 -13.31
N ILE A 4 -5.10 4.44 -12.33
CA ILE A 4 -6.46 3.95 -12.31
C ILE A 4 -7.13 4.51 -11.07
N TYR A 5 -8.33 5.08 -11.25
CA TYR A 5 -9.08 5.63 -10.13
C TYR A 5 -10.28 4.76 -9.84
N PHE A 6 -10.50 4.48 -8.55
CA PHE A 6 -11.70 3.78 -8.12
C PHE A 6 -12.54 4.78 -7.36
N GLU A 7 -13.75 4.93 -7.84
CA GLU A 7 -14.65 5.92 -7.32
C GLU A 7 -14.84 5.79 -5.83
N ASP A 8 -14.73 6.90 -5.13
CA ASP A 8 -15.02 6.97 -3.70
C ASP A 8 -14.14 6.13 -2.79
N LEU A 9 -13.06 5.58 -3.28
CA LEU A 9 -12.18 4.84 -2.40
C LEU A 9 -11.17 5.81 -1.81
N ARG A 10 -11.30 6.07 -0.51
CA ARG A 10 -10.47 7.05 0.16
C ARG A 10 -9.92 6.52 1.46
N TRP A 11 -8.81 7.08 1.86
CA TRP A 11 -8.19 6.75 3.14
C TRP A 11 -7.69 8.05 3.75
N LYS A 12 -8.13 8.34 4.98
CA LYS A 12 -7.81 9.59 5.65
C LYS A 12 -8.22 10.79 4.81
N GLY A 13 -9.34 10.66 4.13
CA GLY A 13 -9.87 11.74 3.34
C GLY A 13 -9.21 11.96 2.00
N LYS A 14 -8.23 11.13 1.66
CA LYS A 14 -7.53 11.26 0.39
C LYS A 14 -7.91 10.15 -0.55
N LEU A 15 -8.03 10.49 -1.82
CA LEU A 15 -8.40 9.53 -2.84
C LEU A 15 -7.26 8.56 -3.07
N LEU A 16 -7.59 7.28 -3.21
CA LEU A 16 -6.60 6.27 -3.54
C LEU A 16 -6.43 6.22 -5.05
N VAL A 17 -5.20 6.37 -5.50
CA VAL A 17 -4.86 6.32 -6.92
C VAL A 17 -4.05 5.06 -7.15
N PHE A 18 -4.57 4.17 -7.98
CA PHE A 18 -3.92 2.92 -8.27
C PHE A 18 -3.07 3.06 -9.51
N THR A 19 -1.77 2.79 -9.39
CA THR A 19 -0.95 2.72 -10.59
C THR A 19 -1.22 1.38 -11.27
N TRP A 20 -0.92 1.30 -12.54
CA TRP A 20 -1.15 0.07 -13.28
C TRP A 20 -0.38 -1.09 -12.65
N HIS A 21 0.84 -0.82 -12.27
CA HIS A 21 1.68 -1.85 -11.67
C HIS A 21 1.08 -2.38 -10.37
N PHE A 22 0.58 -1.47 -9.53
CA PHE A 22 -0.06 -1.87 -8.28
C PHE A 22 -1.27 -2.74 -8.57
N LYS A 23 -2.06 -2.33 -9.55
CA LYS A 23 -3.27 -3.07 -9.86
C LYS A 23 -2.97 -4.50 -10.31
N GLU A 24 -1.93 -4.67 -11.10
CA GLU A 24 -1.54 -6.00 -11.53
C GLU A 24 -1.15 -6.87 -10.35
N GLU A 25 -0.38 -6.32 -9.43
CA GLU A 25 0.05 -7.08 -8.27
C GLU A 25 -1.13 -7.37 -7.34
N PHE A 26 -2.02 -6.41 -7.21
CA PHE A 26 -3.17 -6.59 -6.34
C PHE A 26 -4.11 -7.66 -6.87
N ASP A 27 -4.28 -7.71 -8.18
CA ASP A 27 -5.17 -8.70 -8.78
C ASP A 27 -4.74 -10.11 -8.46
N GLU A 28 -3.45 -10.33 -8.27
CA GLU A 28 -2.97 -11.67 -7.96
C GLU A 28 -3.36 -12.12 -6.56
N LEU A 29 -3.73 -11.21 -5.70
CA LEU A 29 -4.13 -11.56 -4.35
C LEU A 29 -5.55 -12.08 -4.30
N LYS A 30 -6.35 -11.82 -5.32
CA LYS A 30 -7.73 -12.27 -5.40
C LYS A 30 -8.57 -11.79 -4.23
N LYS A 31 -8.38 -10.53 -3.88
CA LYS A 31 -9.12 -9.90 -2.80
C LYS A 31 -9.98 -8.77 -3.33
N PRO A 32 -11.07 -8.43 -2.65
CA PRO A 32 -11.86 -7.27 -3.07
C PRO A 32 -11.04 -6.00 -2.90
N ILE A 33 -11.40 -5.00 -3.69
CA ILE A 33 -10.63 -3.76 -3.70
C ILE A 33 -10.59 -3.09 -2.33
N GLU A 34 -11.64 -3.26 -1.54
CA GLU A 34 -11.68 -2.65 -0.21
C GLU A 34 -10.64 -3.22 0.73
N PHE A 35 -10.07 -4.38 0.38
CA PHE A 35 -9.02 -4.97 1.19
C PHE A 35 -7.84 -4.01 1.34
N VAL A 36 -7.63 -3.14 0.36
CA VAL A 36 -6.55 -2.15 0.44
C VAL A 36 -6.75 -1.27 1.66
N LEU A 37 -7.98 -0.93 1.99
CA LEU A 37 -8.26 -0.09 3.16
C LEU A 37 -7.89 -0.81 4.45
N ASP A 38 -8.12 -2.11 4.50
CA ASP A 38 -7.76 -2.89 5.68
C ASP A 38 -6.25 -2.87 5.88
N VAL A 39 -5.50 -2.99 4.79
CA VAL A 39 -4.05 -2.97 4.87
C VAL A 39 -3.57 -1.62 5.36
N LEU A 40 -4.15 -0.55 4.83
CA LEU A 40 -3.74 0.79 5.24
C LEU A 40 -4.12 1.10 6.68
N ASP A 41 -5.29 0.63 7.10
CA ASP A 41 -5.76 0.91 8.46
C ASP A 41 -5.03 0.10 9.51
N GLU A 42 -4.77 -1.16 9.23
CA GLU A 42 -4.27 -2.07 10.25
C GLU A 42 -2.80 -2.39 10.12
N GLY A 43 -2.19 -2.09 9.01
CA GLY A 43 -0.78 -2.41 8.82
C GLY A 43 0.13 -1.44 9.53
N GLU A 44 1.38 -1.81 9.63
CA GLU A 44 2.39 -0.97 10.24
C GLU A 44 3.07 -0.13 9.17
N HIS A 45 3.01 1.18 9.31
CA HIS A 45 3.57 2.10 8.32
C HIS A 45 5.00 2.47 8.67
N VAL A 46 5.89 2.36 7.69
CA VAL A 46 7.29 2.68 7.87
C VAL A 46 7.69 3.71 6.82
N LEU A 47 8.21 4.84 7.26
CA LEU A 47 8.66 5.88 6.33
C LEU A 47 9.91 5.39 5.61
N VAL A 48 9.86 5.40 4.29
CA VAL A 48 10.98 4.94 3.47
C VAL A 48 11.78 6.11 2.93
N SER A 49 11.09 7.15 2.49
CA SER A 49 11.78 8.31 1.93
C SER A 49 11.02 9.57 2.36
N LYS A 50 11.66 10.35 3.18
CA LYS A 50 11.07 11.59 3.65
C LYS A 50 10.88 12.58 2.52
N ASN A 51 11.85 12.66 1.62
CA ASN A 51 11.74 13.58 0.51
C ASN A 51 10.58 13.28 -0.41
N GLN A 52 10.24 12.01 -0.54
CA GLN A 52 9.17 11.61 -1.43
C GLN A 52 7.87 11.34 -0.69
N ASN A 53 7.88 11.41 0.62
CA ASN A 53 6.73 11.01 1.44
C ASN A 53 6.30 9.60 1.08
N LYS A 54 7.29 8.73 0.99
CA LYS A 54 7.03 7.35 0.59
C LYS A 54 7.04 6.44 1.79
N TYR A 55 6.06 5.55 1.86
CA TYR A 55 5.89 4.64 2.99
C TYR A 55 5.72 3.22 2.52
N ASN A 56 6.16 2.28 3.37
CA ASN A 56 5.81 0.88 3.22
C ASN A 56 4.89 0.52 4.36
N VAL A 57 3.91 -0.33 4.08
CA VAL A 57 2.97 -0.79 5.09
C VAL A 57 3.09 -2.30 5.16
N PHE A 58 3.31 -2.83 6.36
CA PHE A 58 3.42 -4.26 6.55
C PHE A 58 2.17 -4.77 7.26
N TYR A 59 1.52 -5.73 6.63
CA TYR A 59 0.25 -6.25 7.09
C TYR A 59 0.33 -7.77 7.17
N PRO A 60 0.01 -8.39 8.29
CA PRO A 60 0.10 -9.85 8.40
C PRO A 60 -0.82 -10.52 7.40
N PHE A 61 -0.31 -11.50 6.68
CA PHE A 61 -1.09 -12.14 5.63
C PHE A 61 -0.59 -13.56 5.41
N ARG A 62 -1.40 -14.56 5.78
CA ARG A 62 -1.07 -15.97 5.55
C ARG A 62 0.29 -16.34 6.09
N ARG A 63 0.68 -16.19 7.15
CA ARG A 63 1.98 -16.56 7.71
C ARG A 63 3.13 -15.72 7.19
N LYS A 64 2.81 -14.70 6.39
CA LYS A 64 3.83 -13.80 5.89
C LYS A 64 3.31 -12.41 6.13
N TYR A 65 3.84 -11.47 5.41
CA TYR A 65 3.36 -10.10 5.42
C TYR A 65 3.07 -9.68 4.01
N LEU A 66 2.15 -8.76 3.87
CA LEU A 66 2.02 -8.01 2.63
C LEU A 66 2.75 -6.71 2.84
N CYS A 67 3.51 -6.30 1.85
CA CYS A 67 4.17 -5.01 1.87
C CYS A 67 3.52 -4.14 0.81
N LEU A 68 2.85 -3.09 1.25
CA LEU A 68 2.21 -2.14 0.35
C LEU A 68 3.02 -0.86 0.39
N SER A 69 3.38 -0.34 -0.79
CA SER A 69 4.15 0.90 -0.88
C SER A 69 3.27 1.99 -1.45
N TYR A 70 3.33 3.16 -0.86
CA TYR A 70 2.56 4.30 -1.37
C TYR A 70 3.33 5.59 -1.14
N VAL A 71 2.92 6.62 -1.89
CA VAL A 71 3.44 7.96 -1.73
C VAL A 71 2.26 8.83 -1.36
N GLU A 72 2.42 9.68 -0.36
CA GLU A 72 1.35 10.52 0.13
C GLU A 72 1.55 11.96 -0.31
N HIS A 73 0.60 12.46 -1.09
CA HIS A 73 0.53 13.86 -1.49
C HIS A 73 -0.89 14.30 -1.29
N GLU A 74 -1.46 14.99 -2.25
CA GLU A 74 -2.88 15.31 -2.18
C GLU A 74 -3.71 14.05 -2.21
N ASN A 75 -3.20 13.05 -2.91
CA ASN A 75 -3.83 11.74 -2.98
C ASN A 75 -2.87 10.71 -2.45
N ILE A 76 -3.36 9.51 -2.24
CA ILE A 76 -2.51 8.38 -1.83
C ILE A 76 -2.22 7.59 -3.10
N ILE A 77 -0.98 7.59 -3.53
CA ILE A 77 -0.59 6.94 -4.78
C ILE A 77 0.00 5.58 -4.45
N LEU A 78 -0.74 4.53 -4.82
CA LEU A 78 -0.36 3.17 -4.49
C LEU A 78 0.59 2.64 -5.55
N ILE A 79 1.75 2.16 -5.13
CA ILE A 79 2.81 1.80 -6.05
C ILE A 79 3.02 0.30 -6.15
N HIS A 80 3.11 -0.39 -5.01
CA HIS A 80 3.36 -1.82 -4.98
C HIS A 80 2.55 -2.48 -3.90
N ILE A 81 2.22 -3.76 -4.08
CA ILE A 81 1.70 -4.59 -3.01
C ILE A 81 2.16 -6.01 -3.30
N LYS A 82 2.99 -6.56 -2.43
CA LYS A 82 3.58 -7.87 -2.63
C LYS A 82 3.70 -8.62 -1.34
N PRO A 83 3.59 -9.95 -1.37
CA PRO A 83 3.89 -10.75 -0.19
C PRO A 83 5.38 -10.67 0.10
N THR A 84 5.73 -10.68 1.38
CA THR A 84 7.12 -10.71 1.76
C THR A 84 7.25 -11.57 3.01
N THR A 85 8.37 -12.26 3.14
CA THR A 85 8.58 -13.09 4.30
C THR A 85 9.24 -12.34 5.42
N LYS A 86 9.74 -11.13 5.15
CA LYS A 86 10.45 -10.38 6.14
C LYS A 86 9.87 -9.02 6.33
N LYS A 87 9.70 -8.62 7.57
CA LYS A 87 9.32 -7.29 7.91
C LYS A 87 10.60 -6.52 8.19
N LEU A 88 10.67 -5.28 7.76
CA LEU A 88 11.83 -4.46 8.04
C LEU A 88 11.90 -4.18 9.51
N GLU A 89 13.00 -4.60 10.13
CA GLU A 89 13.09 -4.42 11.53
C GLU A 89 14.05 -3.41 11.96
N GLY A 90 15.08 -3.23 11.24
CA GLY A 90 16.10 -2.29 11.62
C GLY A 90 15.63 -0.88 11.71
N LYS A 91 14.48 -0.64 11.16
CA LYS A 91 14.00 0.69 11.20
C LYS A 91 13.54 1.08 12.53
N ARG A 92 13.32 0.14 13.34
CA ARG A 92 12.80 0.47 14.59
C ARG A 92 13.77 0.98 15.49
N LYS A 93 14.70 1.12 15.28
CA LYS A 93 15.51 1.54 16.26
C LYS A 93 16.03 2.57 16.23
#